data_c9ac6d3cf95a7864cabc36b384e073b0
#
_entry.id   c9ac6d3cf95a7864cabc36b384e073b0
#
_cell.length_a   1.000
_cell.length_b   1.000
_cell.length_c   1.000
_cell.angle_alpha   90.00
_cell.angle_beta   90.00
_cell.angle_gamma   90.00
#
_symmetry.space_group_name_H-M   'P 1'
#
loop_
_entity.id
_entity.type
_entity.pdbx_description
1 polymer ?
#
loop_
_entity_poly.entity_id
_entity_poly.type
_entity_poly.pdbx_seq_one_letter_code
_entity_poly.pdbx_strand_id
1 'polypeptide(L)'
;MNGDTAMTTALVAPGRLRMTPARILTLVIGVPLVLGLIGWTGFGVIADFGQASFPVSSYTVPVDHGQLVANVASGNVTVRPVAGTTAHLAANVQYTLIRPAVTDSTTASGTTIGLNCHMQIDNCALDATLSVPYNTAVTLSSRGGDIAIAGTGGNVSLSSDGGNVTVSGVGGNASVSTGGGDLTASTLAGQLRFDTEGGNVNADTLTAPYLQAESGGGDVSLVFTKPPGYLDITSDGGNVNVVLPHGATTYRVATTPDGGNVSGGVPTSSSASDTITIESGGGDISITEAS
;
A
#
# COMPACT_ATOMS: atom_id res chain seq x y z
N MET A 1 86.34 23.58 45.41
CA MET A 1 85.37 24.30 46.23
C MET A 1 84.05 24.32 45.45
N ASN A 2 83.22 23.37 45.79
CA ASN A 2 81.99 23.07 45.08
C ASN A 2 80.86 23.76 45.79
N GLY A 3 80.06 24.52 45.07
CA GLY A 3 78.84 25.12 45.57
C GLY A 3 77.67 24.50 44.81
N ASP A 4 77.03 23.50 45.40
CA ASP A 4 75.78 22.92 44.93
C ASP A 4 74.59 23.86 45.25
N THR A 5 73.97 24.35 44.21
CA THR A 5 72.71 25.12 44.33
C THR A 5 71.53 24.15 44.03
N ALA A 6 70.91 23.68 45.11
CA ALA A 6 69.72 22.88 45.02
C ALA A 6 68.53 23.74 44.59
N MET A 7 68.02 23.45 43.42
CA MET A 7 66.77 24.06 42.84
C MET A 7 65.53 23.35 43.42
N THR A 8 64.87 23.99 44.38
CA THR A 8 63.68 23.50 45.00
C THR A 8 62.49 23.79 44.07
N THR A 9 62.01 22.77 43.37
CA THR A 9 60.78 22.86 42.55
C THR A 9 59.57 22.82 43.49
N ALA A 10 58.89 23.95 43.66
CA ALA A 10 57.61 24.00 44.38
C ALA A 10 56.54 23.35 43.57
N LEU A 11 56.00 22.23 44.04
CA LEU A 11 54.79 21.59 43.53
C LEU A 11 53.62 22.49 43.84
N VAL A 12 53.08 23.15 42.81
CA VAL A 12 51.78 23.87 42.89
C VAL A 12 50.65 22.83 43.00
N ALA A 13 50.00 22.78 44.15
CA ALA A 13 48.84 21.92 44.36
C ALA A 13 47.70 22.32 43.40
N PRO A 14 47.01 21.36 42.77
CA PRO A 14 45.91 21.67 41.89
C PRO A 14 44.76 22.32 42.67
N GLY A 15 44.42 23.56 42.30
CA GLY A 15 43.36 24.31 42.91
C GLY A 15 42.01 23.55 42.72
N ARG A 16 41.31 23.29 43.82
CA ARG A 16 39.97 22.70 43.80
C ARG A 16 39.03 23.67 43.09
N LEU A 17 38.63 23.30 41.88
CA LEU A 17 37.58 24.00 41.11
C LEU A 17 36.27 23.97 41.90
N ARG A 18 35.94 25.08 42.58
CA ARG A 18 34.60 25.23 43.21
C ARG A 18 33.59 25.35 42.09
N MET A 19 32.77 24.29 41.93
CA MET A 19 31.66 24.30 40.96
C MET A 19 30.53 25.17 41.51
N THR A 20 30.15 26.20 40.77
CA THR A 20 28.96 26.98 41.09
C THR A 20 27.67 26.20 40.70
N PRO A 21 26.53 26.43 41.38
CA PRO A 21 25.30 25.73 41.07
C PRO A 21 24.90 25.81 39.59
N ALA A 22 25.17 26.93 38.93
CA ALA A 22 24.93 27.11 37.50
C ALA A 22 25.79 26.18 36.64
N ARG A 23 27.08 25.95 37.00
CA ARG A 23 27.94 25.00 36.26
C ARG A 23 27.55 23.57 36.48
N ILE A 24 27.03 23.22 37.64
CA ILE A 24 26.49 21.88 37.93
C ILE A 24 25.22 21.66 37.08
N LEU A 25 24.35 22.66 37.00
CA LEU A 25 23.13 22.58 36.17
C LEU A 25 23.45 22.41 34.66
N THR A 26 24.46 23.15 34.19
CA THR A 26 24.90 23.01 32.77
C THR A 26 25.50 21.63 32.49
N LEU A 27 26.24 21.04 33.42
CA LEU A 27 26.84 19.71 33.25
C LEU A 27 25.81 18.58 33.39
N VAL A 28 24.85 18.72 34.28
CA VAL A 28 23.86 17.64 34.58
C VAL A 28 22.71 17.63 33.57
N ILE A 29 22.28 18.78 33.07
CA ILE A 29 21.13 18.88 32.14
C ILE A 29 21.61 19.28 30.72
N GLY A 30 22.49 20.29 30.62
CA GLY A 30 22.90 20.83 29.32
C GLY A 30 23.72 19.85 28.48
N VAL A 31 24.69 19.17 29.08
CA VAL A 31 25.55 18.23 28.35
C VAL A 31 24.77 17.00 27.83
N PRO A 32 23.95 16.32 28.65
CA PRO A 32 23.12 15.23 28.14
C PRO A 32 22.13 15.66 27.06
N LEU A 33 21.56 16.87 27.16
CA LEU A 33 20.64 17.41 26.19
C LEU A 33 21.32 17.70 24.84
N VAL A 34 22.52 18.28 24.87
CA VAL A 34 23.34 18.52 23.68
C VAL A 34 23.82 17.22 23.07
N LEU A 35 24.29 16.25 23.88
CA LEU A 35 24.66 14.93 23.39
C LEU A 35 23.46 14.14 22.82
N GLY A 36 22.28 14.28 23.43
CA GLY A 36 21.03 13.72 22.91
C GLY A 36 20.63 14.33 21.57
N LEU A 37 20.74 15.67 21.43
CA LEU A 37 20.51 16.36 20.16
C LEU A 37 21.52 15.99 19.09
N ILE A 38 22.80 15.92 19.42
CA ILE A 38 23.87 15.48 18.50
C ILE A 38 23.67 14.01 18.10
N GLY A 39 23.30 13.15 19.04
CA GLY A 39 22.97 11.76 18.78
C GLY A 39 21.76 11.62 17.84
N TRP A 40 20.70 12.39 18.09
CA TRP A 40 19.49 12.39 17.26
C TRP A 40 19.75 12.94 15.85
N THR A 41 20.41 14.10 15.74
CA THR A 41 20.76 14.68 14.42
C THR A 41 21.84 13.86 13.71
N GLY A 42 22.84 13.34 14.44
CA GLY A 42 23.87 12.47 13.88
C GLY A 42 23.31 11.15 13.38
N PHE A 43 22.34 10.55 14.09
CA PHE A 43 21.67 9.33 13.65
C PHE A 43 20.82 9.59 12.38
N GLY A 44 20.10 10.71 12.32
CA GLY A 44 19.35 11.12 11.13
C GLY A 44 20.26 11.33 9.90
N VAL A 45 21.41 11.98 10.09
CA VAL A 45 22.40 12.20 9.03
C VAL A 45 23.05 10.87 8.59
N ILE A 46 23.38 9.98 9.52
CA ILE A 46 23.92 8.64 9.16
C ILE A 46 22.88 7.81 8.42
N ALA A 47 21.61 7.89 8.81
CA ALA A 47 20.54 7.20 8.10
C ALA A 47 20.36 7.70 6.65
N ASP A 48 20.56 9.00 6.43
CA ASP A 48 20.43 9.60 5.09
C ASP A 48 21.67 9.34 4.20
N PHE A 49 22.85 9.27 4.77
CA PHE A 49 24.09 8.92 4.05
C PHE A 49 24.37 7.42 3.93
N GLY A 50 23.65 6.58 4.68
CA GLY A 50 23.88 5.14 4.78
C GLY A 50 22.98 4.29 3.89
N GLN A 51 22.13 4.88 3.03
CA GLN A 51 21.27 4.10 2.14
C GLN A 51 22.11 3.36 1.08
N ALA A 52 22.10 2.06 1.15
CA ALA A 52 22.67 1.20 0.14
C ALA A 52 21.54 0.63 -0.74
N SER A 53 21.79 0.48 -2.02
CA SER A 53 20.87 -0.17 -2.94
C SER A 53 21.55 -1.33 -3.65
N PHE A 54 20.83 -2.40 -3.90
CA PHE A 54 21.29 -3.45 -4.76
C PHE A 54 20.19 -3.91 -5.72
N PRO A 55 20.52 -4.09 -7.01
CA PRO A 55 19.59 -4.66 -7.95
C PRO A 55 19.46 -6.17 -7.71
N VAL A 56 18.22 -6.64 -7.63
CA VAL A 56 17.90 -8.06 -7.77
C VAL A 56 17.58 -8.26 -9.24
N SER A 57 18.59 -8.63 -10.03
CA SER A 57 18.41 -8.83 -11.46
C SER A 57 17.80 -10.19 -11.75
N SER A 58 16.64 -10.17 -12.40
CA SER A 58 15.94 -11.29 -13.05
C SER A 58 15.97 -12.63 -12.31
N TYR A 59 15.30 -12.65 -11.16
CA TYR A 59 15.00 -13.91 -10.51
C TYR A 59 13.86 -14.59 -11.27
N THR A 60 14.12 -15.77 -11.83
CA THR A 60 13.13 -16.54 -12.58
C THR A 60 12.46 -17.53 -11.65
N VAL A 61 11.15 -17.50 -11.58
CA VAL A 61 10.34 -18.35 -10.73
C VAL A 61 9.41 -19.18 -11.60
N PRO A 62 9.47 -20.52 -11.53
CA PRO A 62 8.46 -21.33 -12.18
C PRO A 62 7.10 -21.06 -11.54
N VAL A 63 6.08 -20.80 -12.36
CA VAL A 63 4.71 -20.63 -11.89
C VAL A 63 4.02 -22.00 -11.96
N ASP A 64 4.26 -22.81 -10.93
CA ASP A 64 3.58 -24.09 -10.81
C ASP A 64 2.11 -23.86 -10.40
N HIS A 65 1.22 -24.63 -10.99
CA HIS A 65 -0.22 -24.56 -10.73
C HIS A 65 -0.90 -23.23 -11.07
N GLY A 66 -0.24 -22.32 -11.83
CA GLY A 66 -0.83 -21.06 -12.28
C GLY A 66 -1.15 -20.07 -11.17
N GLN A 67 -0.48 -20.16 -10.02
CA GLN A 67 -0.65 -19.24 -8.89
C GLN A 67 0.69 -18.69 -8.42
N LEU A 68 0.70 -17.37 -8.17
CA LEU A 68 1.84 -16.64 -7.62
C LEU A 68 1.38 -15.83 -6.40
N VAL A 69 2.11 -16.01 -5.30
CA VAL A 69 1.89 -15.25 -4.06
C VAL A 69 3.12 -14.39 -3.80
N ALA A 70 2.95 -13.09 -3.63
CA ALA A 70 4.04 -12.18 -3.30
C ALA A 70 3.72 -11.39 -2.03
N ASN A 71 4.66 -11.36 -1.08
CA ASN A 71 4.55 -10.60 0.15
C ASN A 71 5.70 -9.61 0.24
N VAL A 72 5.37 -8.32 0.31
CA VAL A 72 6.33 -7.23 0.34
C VAL A 72 6.16 -6.43 1.62
N ALA A 73 7.25 -6.24 2.36
CA ALA A 73 7.20 -5.51 3.62
C ALA A 73 6.99 -4.01 3.42
N SER A 74 7.61 -3.42 2.40
CA SER A 74 7.47 -2.00 2.04
C SER A 74 8.02 -1.77 0.63
N GLY A 75 7.39 -0.88 -0.14
CA GLY A 75 7.82 -0.51 -1.48
C GLY A 75 6.78 -0.77 -2.56
N ASN A 76 7.08 -0.29 -3.75
CA ASN A 76 6.13 -0.32 -4.86
C ASN A 76 6.27 -1.62 -5.65
N VAL A 77 5.15 -2.19 -6.04
CA VAL A 77 5.11 -3.43 -6.83
C VAL A 77 4.29 -3.23 -8.08
N THR A 78 4.91 -3.45 -9.23
CA THR A 78 4.23 -3.45 -10.51
C THR A 78 4.17 -4.86 -11.08
N VAL A 79 2.97 -5.35 -11.39
CA VAL A 79 2.75 -6.66 -12.02
C VAL A 79 2.35 -6.45 -13.48
N ARG A 80 3.02 -7.16 -14.38
CA ARG A 80 2.77 -7.09 -15.82
C ARG A 80 2.69 -8.48 -16.45
N PRO A 81 1.86 -8.67 -17.48
CA PRO A 81 1.79 -9.94 -18.17
C PRO A 81 3.04 -10.18 -19.02
N VAL A 82 3.43 -11.43 -19.12
CA VAL A 82 4.48 -11.90 -20.02
C VAL A 82 4.03 -13.18 -20.73
N ALA A 83 4.54 -13.41 -21.92
CA ALA A 83 4.36 -14.67 -22.63
C ALA A 83 5.24 -15.75 -21.97
N GLY A 84 4.73 -16.99 -21.88
CA GLY A 84 5.46 -18.13 -21.34
C GLY A 84 4.83 -18.74 -20.10
N THR A 85 5.59 -19.52 -19.35
CA THR A 85 5.14 -20.27 -18.17
C THR A 85 5.93 -19.92 -16.91
N THR A 86 6.85 -18.99 -17.00
CA THR A 86 7.71 -18.57 -15.88
C THR A 86 7.47 -17.11 -15.53
N ALA A 87 7.49 -16.80 -14.25
CA ALA A 87 7.49 -15.45 -13.75
C ALA A 87 8.92 -14.92 -13.60
N HIS A 88 9.09 -13.62 -13.80
CA HIS A 88 10.37 -12.94 -13.62
C HIS A 88 10.19 -11.78 -12.63
N LEU A 89 11.03 -11.78 -11.60
CA LEU A 89 11.13 -10.68 -10.65
C LEU A 89 12.37 -9.85 -10.97
N ALA A 90 12.17 -8.58 -11.23
CA ALA A 90 13.23 -7.57 -11.25
C ALA A 90 12.94 -6.57 -10.14
N ALA A 91 13.90 -6.32 -9.26
CA ALA A 91 13.69 -5.44 -8.13
C ALA A 91 14.93 -4.60 -7.84
N ASN A 92 14.71 -3.42 -7.28
CA ASN A 92 15.74 -2.61 -6.65
C ASN A 92 15.42 -2.53 -5.16
N VAL A 93 16.33 -3.01 -4.34
CA VAL A 93 16.17 -3.04 -2.89
C VAL A 93 17.02 -1.95 -2.27
N GLN A 94 16.40 -1.06 -1.53
CA GLN A 94 17.06 -0.02 -0.74
C GLN A 94 17.03 -0.44 0.74
N TYR A 95 18.16 -0.26 1.45
CA TYR A 95 18.27 -0.59 2.86
C TYR A 95 19.32 0.28 3.55
N THR A 96 19.25 0.41 4.88
CA THR A 96 20.16 1.28 5.63
C THR A 96 21.24 0.50 6.37
N LEU A 97 20.91 -0.55 7.09
CA LEU A 97 21.84 -1.24 8.00
C LEU A 97 22.06 -2.71 7.64
N ILE A 98 21.02 -3.44 7.34
CA ILE A 98 21.08 -4.88 7.09
C ILE A 98 20.49 -5.20 5.73
N ARG A 99 21.26 -5.85 4.88
CA ARG A 99 20.77 -6.30 3.56
C ARG A 99 19.60 -7.27 3.74
N PRO A 100 18.41 -6.95 3.22
CA PRO A 100 17.26 -7.83 3.32
C PRO A 100 17.45 -9.09 2.46
N ALA A 101 16.83 -10.18 2.90
CA ALA A 101 16.84 -11.43 2.17
C ALA A 101 15.59 -11.54 1.29
N VAL A 102 15.78 -11.83 0.02
CA VAL A 102 14.70 -12.31 -0.86
C VAL A 102 14.55 -13.79 -0.63
N THR A 103 13.37 -14.22 -0.24
CA THR A 103 13.04 -15.63 -0.03
C THR A 103 12.03 -16.07 -1.07
N ASP A 104 12.22 -17.28 -1.58
CA ASP A 104 11.26 -17.95 -2.44
C ASP A 104 10.96 -19.34 -1.92
N SER A 105 9.75 -19.77 -2.13
CA SER A 105 9.31 -21.12 -1.78
C SER A 105 8.24 -21.56 -2.77
N THR A 106 8.47 -22.67 -3.44
CA THR A 106 7.50 -23.28 -4.34
C THR A 106 6.85 -24.49 -3.64
N THR A 107 5.54 -24.50 -3.56
CA THR A 107 4.73 -25.54 -2.94
C THR A 107 3.66 -26.03 -3.92
N ALA A 108 2.92 -27.07 -3.55
CA ALA A 108 1.78 -27.54 -4.34
C ALA A 108 0.66 -26.49 -4.51
N SER A 109 0.63 -25.47 -3.66
CA SER A 109 -0.35 -24.35 -3.71
C SER A 109 0.12 -23.12 -4.49
N GLY A 110 1.33 -23.15 -5.05
CA GLY A 110 1.88 -22.04 -5.82
C GLY A 110 3.28 -21.62 -5.37
N THR A 111 3.80 -20.59 -6.01
CA THR A 111 5.09 -20.01 -5.67
C THR A 111 4.92 -18.78 -4.83
N THR A 112 5.62 -18.72 -3.70
CA THR A 112 5.64 -17.56 -2.79
C THR A 112 6.97 -16.85 -2.90
N ILE A 113 6.92 -15.53 -3.09
CA ILE A 113 8.08 -14.64 -3.04
C ILE A 113 7.92 -13.73 -1.83
N GLY A 114 8.91 -13.68 -0.96
CA GLY A 114 8.93 -12.82 0.22
C GLY A 114 10.14 -11.92 0.24
N LEU A 115 9.95 -10.67 0.62
CA LEU A 115 11.02 -9.77 1.02
C LEU A 115 10.86 -9.45 2.51
N ASN A 116 11.80 -9.93 3.30
CA ASN A 116 11.82 -9.67 4.74
C ASN A 116 12.85 -8.61 5.10
N CYS A 117 12.37 -7.51 5.63
CA CYS A 117 13.19 -6.50 6.28
C CYS A 117 13.23 -6.79 7.78
N HIS A 118 14.40 -7.07 8.32
CA HIS A 118 14.57 -7.74 9.62
C HIS A 118 14.44 -6.85 10.86
N MET A 119 14.30 -5.54 10.76
CA MET A 119 14.26 -4.66 11.94
C MET A 119 13.32 -3.45 11.76
N GLN A 120 12.65 -3.06 12.84
CA GLN A 120 11.83 -1.84 12.93
C GLN A 120 12.62 -0.52 12.78
N ILE A 121 13.94 -0.60 12.73
CA ILE A 121 14.86 0.55 12.58
C ILE A 121 15.54 0.60 11.20
N ASP A 122 15.25 -0.34 10.32
CA ASP A 122 15.83 -0.38 8.98
C ASP A 122 14.81 0.15 7.96
N ASN A 123 15.11 1.29 7.34
CA ASN A 123 14.36 1.80 6.21
C ASN A 123 14.66 0.91 5.00
N CYS A 124 13.80 -0.07 4.79
CA CYS A 124 13.88 -0.99 3.68
C CYS A 124 12.73 -0.72 2.73
N ALA A 125 13.04 -0.41 1.49
CA ALA A 125 12.07 -0.21 0.41
C ALA A 125 12.41 -1.09 -0.78
N LEU A 126 11.38 -1.62 -1.42
CA LEU A 126 11.49 -2.46 -2.61
C LEU A 126 10.72 -1.82 -3.74
N ASP A 127 11.41 -1.49 -4.84
CA ASP A 127 10.74 -1.21 -6.11
C ASP A 127 10.84 -2.46 -6.99
N ALA A 128 9.73 -3.17 -7.14
CA ALA A 128 9.69 -4.43 -7.85
C ALA A 128 8.82 -4.39 -9.10
N THR A 129 9.30 -5.02 -10.16
CA THR A 129 8.50 -5.38 -11.33
C THR A 129 8.41 -6.90 -11.41
N LEU A 130 7.20 -7.41 -11.35
CA LEU A 130 6.87 -8.81 -11.42
C LEU A 130 6.21 -9.11 -12.77
N SER A 131 6.91 -9.77 -13.65
CA SER A 131 6.37 -10.22 -14.93
C SER A 131 5.81 -11.62 -14.78
N VAL A 132 4.50 -11.80 -15.02
CA VAL A 132 3.81 -13.08 -14.79
C VAL A 132 3.14 -13.59 -16.06
N PRO A 133 3.03 -14.91 -16.27
CA PRO A 133 2.22 -15.46 -17.36
C PRO A 133 0.77 -14.95 -17.30
N TYR A 134 0.18 -14.65 -18.44
CA TYR A 134 -1.12 -13.98 -18.56
C TYR A 134 -2.24 -14.60 -17.72
N ASN A 135 -2.33 -15.94 -17.65
CA ASN A 135 -3.41 -16.63 -16.93
C ASN A 135 -3.06 -16.97 -15.46
N THR A 136 -1.99 -16.39 -14.93
CA THR A 136 -1.58 -16.65 -13.55
C THR A 136 -2.52 -15.94 -12.56
N ALA A 137 -2.98 -16.65 -11.57
CA ALA A 137 -3.63 -16.05 -10.42
C ALA A 137 -2.57 -15.37 -9.54
N VAL A 138 -2.78 -14.10 -9.21
CA VAL A 138 -1.82 -13.28 -8.45
C VAL A 138 -2.40 -12.90 -7.11
N THR A 139 -1.72 -13.26 -6.03
CA THR A 139 -1.99 -12.76 -4.68
C THR A 139 -0.81 -11.92 -4.24
N LEU A 140 -1.05 -10.65 -3.91
CA LEU A 140 0.00 -9.72 -3.53
C LEU A 140 -0.40 -8.95 -2.27
N SER A 141 0.49 -8.93 -1.28
CA SER A 141 0.31 -8.15 -0.05
C SER A 141 1.48 -7.21 0.14
N SER A 142 1.19 -5.94 0.46
CA SER A 142 2.17 -4.91 0.85
C SER A 142 1.72 -4.22 2.13
N ARG A 143 2.65 -3.94 3.06
CA ARG A 143 2.36 -3.12 4.26
C ARG A 143 2.39 -1.63 3.97
N GLY A 144 3.08 -1.23 2.92
CA GLY A 144 3.18 0.17 2.52
C GLY A 144 3.85 0.28 1.17
N GLY A 145 3.39 1.20 0.36
CA GLY A 145 3.80 1.36 -1.02
C GLY A 145 2.71 0.93 -1.99
N ASP A 146 2.81 1.46 -3.19
CA ASP A 146 1.77 1.32 -4.19
C ASP A 146 1.82 -0.05 -4.88
N ILE A 147 0.67 -0.58 -5.19
CA ILE A 147 0.51 -1.80 -5.98
C ILE A 147 -0.12 -1.44 -7.32
N ALA A 148 0.51 -1.84 -8.41
CA ALA A 148 -0.04 -1.70 -9.75
C ALA A 148 -0.07 -3.05 -10.46
N ILE A 149 -1.23 -3.44 -11.01
CA ILE A 149 -1.37 -4.63 -11.84
C ILE A 149 -2.07 -4.28 -13.14
N ALA A 150 -1.55 -4.80 -14.24
CA ALA A 150 -2.12 -4.56 -15.56
C ALA A 150 -2.14 -5.82 -16.41
N GLY A 151 -3.26 -6.06 -17.12
CA GLY A 151 -3.34 -7.00 -18.23
C GLY A 151 -3.24 -8.47 -17.85
N THR A 152 -3.94 -8.98 -16.85
CA THR A 152 -3.96 -10.42 -16.50
C THR A 152 -5.32 -11.06 -16.77
N GLY A 153 -5.32 -12.28 -17.27
CA GLY A 153 -6.51 -13.11 -17.41
C GLY A 153 -6.86 -13.93 -16.17
N GLY A 154 -5.90 -14.08 -15.23
CA GLY A 154 -6.10 -14.81 -13.97
C GLY A 154 -6.83 -14.01 -12.90
N ASN A 155 -7.17 -14.68 -11.81
CA ASN A 155 -7.74 -14.03 -10.63
C ASN A 155 -6.69 -13.19 -9.90
N VAL A 156 -7.12 -12.08 -9.32
CA VAL A 156 -6.25 -11.13 -8.63
C VAL A 156 -6.75 -10.90 -7.21
N SER A 157 -5.84 -11.00 -6.23
CA SER A 157 -6.10 -10.64 -4.84
C SER A 157 -4.99 -9.72 -4.35
N LEU A 158 -5.30 -8.45 -4.11
CA LEU A 158 -4.35 -7.43 -3.71
C LEU A 158 -4.72 -6.85 -2.35
N SER A 159 -3.72 -6.66 -1.50
CA SER A 159 -3.89 -6.01 -0.20
C SER A 159 -2.74 -5.05 0.05
N SER A 160 -3.04 -3.80 0.38
CA SER A 160 -2.07 -2.81 0.84
C SER A 160 -2.54 -2.18 2.14
N ASP A 161 -1.67 -2.11 3.17
CA ASP A 161 -2.07 -1.46 4.43
C ASP A 161 -2.11 0.08 4.29
N GLY A 162 -1.32 0.67 3.38
CA GLY A 162 -1.23 2.13 3.31
C GLY A 162 -1.03 2.76 1.93
N GLY A 163 -0.66 1.99 0.91
CA GLY A 163 -0.40 2.49 -0.45
C GLY A 163 -1.63 2.46 -1.35
N ASN A 164 -1.54 3.18 -2.46
CA ASN A 164 -2.58 3.15 -3.49
C ASN A 164 -2.55 1.82 -4.26
N VAL A 165 -3.71 1.38 -4.70
CA VAL A 165 -3.82 0.18 -5.52
C VAL A 165 -4.42 0.53 -6.88
N THR A 166 -3.68 0.23 -7.94
CA THR A 166 -4.13 0.41 -9.32
C THR A 166 -4.29 -0.93 -10.02
N VAL A 167 -5.48 -1.21 -10.54
CA VAL A 167 -5.82 -2.48 -11.21
C VAL A 167 -6.41 -2.20 -12.58
N SER A 168 -5.81 -2.77 -13.63
CA SER A 168 -6.34 -2.57 -14.99
C SER A 168 -6.30 -3.83 -15.84
N GLY A 169 -7.29 -4.01 -16.71
CA GLY A 169 -7.31 -5.08 -17.71
C GLY A 169 -7.34 -6.49 -17.11
N VAL A 170 -8.06 -6.72 -16.01
CA VAL A 170 -8.19 -8.04 -15.37
C VAL A 170 -9.42 -8.75 -15.93
N GLY A 171 -9.18 -9.92 -16.53
CA GLY A 171 -10.24 -10.78 -17.08
C GLY A 171 -10.86 -11.74 -16.06
N GLY A 172 -10.12 -12.11 -15.02
CA GLY A 172 -10.58 -12.94 -13.91
C GLY A 172 -11.28 -12.14 -12.79
N ASN A 173 -11.54 -12.78 -11.67
CA ASN A 173 -12.10 -12.12 -10.49
C ASN A 173 -11.02 -11.23 -9.83
N ALA A 174 -11.44 -10.09 -9.28
CA ALA A 174 -10.54 -9.20 -8.56
C ALA A 174 -11.07 -8.89 -7.15
N SER A 175 -10.22 -9.13 -6.15
CA SER A 175 -10.44 -8.72 -4.77
C SER A 175 -9.30 -7.76 -4.37
N VAL A 176 -9.65 -6.54 -4.04
CA VAL A 176 -8.68 -5.47 -3.76
C VAL A 176 -9.02 -4.81 -2.44
N SER A 177 -8.05 -4.74 -1.55
CA SER A 177 -8.19 -4.07 -0.26
C SER A 177 -7.04 -3.09 -0.04
N THR A 178 -7.35 -1.90 0.48
CA THR A 178 -6.34 -0.94 0.94
C THR A 178 -6.79 -0.25 2.22
N GLY A 179 -5.87 -0.11 3.20
CA GLY A 179 -6.19 0.54 4.48
C GLY A 179 -6.36 2.05 4.34
N GLY A 180 -5.41 2.75 3.76
CA GLY A 180 -5.43 4.21 3.69
C GLY A 180 -5.33 4.81 2.30
N GLY A 181 -4.96 4.02 1.30
CA GLY A 181 -4.73 4.49 -0.07
C GLY A 181 -5.98 4.46 -0.94
N ASP A 182 -5.91 5.15 -2.06
CA ASP A 182 -6.96 5.12 -3.08
C ASP A 182 -6.89 3.83 -3.91
N LEU A 183 -8.07 3.36 -4.31
CA LEU A 183 -8.23 2.27 -5.24
C LEU A 183 -8.66 2.82 -6.60
N THR A 184 -7.83 2.59 -7.61
CA THR A 184 -8.15 2.92 -9.01
C THR A 184 -8.24 1.65 -9.83
N ALA A 185 -9.39 1.42 -10.46
CA ALA A 185 -9.64 0.22 -11.24
C ALA A 185 -10.15 0.56 -12.65
N SER A 186 -9.73 -0.20 -13.66
CA SER A 186 -10.25 0.00 -15.01
C SER A 186 -10.29 -1.29 -15.83
N THR A 187 -11.28 -1.40 -16.70
CA THR A 187 -11.42 -2.53 -17.65
C THR A 187 -11.42 -3.88 -16.93
N LEU A 188 -12.36 -4.06 -15.99
CA LEU A 188 -12.50 -5.27 -15.21
C LEU A 188 -13.78 -6.03 -15.60
N ALA A 189 -13.69 -7.38 -15.65
CA ALA A 189 -14.75 -8.21 -16.20
C ALA A 189 -15.33 -9.27 -15.24
N GLY A 190 -14.55 -9.77 -14.29
CA GLY A 190 -14.96 -10.85 -13.37
C GLY A 190 -15.85 -10.38 -12.22
N GLN A 191 -15.98 -11.21 -11.21
CA GLN A 191 -16.56 -10.77 -9.94
C GLN A 191 -15.59 -9.85 -9.21
N LEU A 192 -16.08 -8.71 -8.72
CA LEU A 192 -15.26 -7.67 -8.11
C LEU A 192 -15.63 -7.49 -6.65
N ARG A 193 -14.61 -7.41 -5.80
CA ARG A 193 -14.70 -6.95 -4.42
C ARG A 193 -13.66 -5.87 -4.17
N PHE A 194 -14.12 -4.70 -3.76
CA PHE A 194 -13.29 -3.56 -3.39
C PHE A 194 -13.52 -3.20 -1.93
N ASP A 195 -12.44 -2.92 -1.22
CA ASP A 195 -12.48 -2.60 0.21
C ASP A 195 -11.42 -1.54 0.51
N THR A 196 -11.83 -0.39 1.05
CA THR A 196 -10.90 0.65 1.50
C THR A 196 -11.36 1.25 2.82
N GLU A 197 -10.45 1.34 3.80
CA GLU A 197 -10.81 1.92 5.11
C GLU A 197 -10.91 3.44 5.06
N GLY A 198 -10.10 4.12 4.22
CA GLY A 198 -10.05 5.57 4.21
C GLY A 198 -9.93 6.24 2.85
N GLY A 199 -9.53 5.50 1.82
CA GLY A 199 -9.32 6.02 0.47
C GLY A 199 -10.55 6.00 -0.41
N ASN A 200 -10.45 6.63 -1.58
CA ASN A 200 -11.50 6.62 -2.58
C ASN A 200 -11.47 5.35 -3.43
N VAL A 201 -12.63 4.94 -3.91
CA VAL A 201 -12.78 3.88 -4.94
C VAL A 201 -13.18 4.53 -6.25
N ASN A 202 -12.28 4.49 -7.24
CA ASN A 202 -12.54 4.97 -8.58
C ASN A 202 -12.42 3.81 -9.57
N ALA A 203 -13.53 3.39 -10.16
CA ALA A 203 -13.51 2.29 -11.11
C ALA A 203 -14.28 2.62 -12.38
N ASP A 204 -13.64 2.43 -13.52
CA ASP A 204 -14.23 2.72 -14.83
C ASP A 204 -14.21 1.51 -15.79
N THR A 205 -15.00 1.62 -16.86
CA THR A 205 -15.03 0.60 -17.92
C THR A 205 -15.33 -0.81 -17.39
N LEU A 206 -16.24 -0.90 -16.43
CA LEU A 206 -16.60 -2.14 -15.79
C LEU A 206 -17.57 -2.96 -16.65
N THR A 207 -17.27 -4.25 -16.80
CA THR A 207 -18.19 -5.23 -17.42
C THR A 207 -18.59 -6.34 -16.45
N ALA A 208 -18.31 -6.13 -15.16
CA ALA A 208 -18.52 -7.08 -14.09
C ALA A 208 -19.99 -7.37 -13.82
N PRO A 209 -20.41 -8.64 -13.81
CA PRO A 209 -21.79 -9.01 -13.47
C PRO A 209 -22.07 -8.90 -11.96
N TYR A 210 -21.05 -8.92 -11.12
CA TYR A 210 -21.13 -8.83 -9.67
C TYR A 210 -20.06 -7.87 -9.15
N LEU A 211 -20.47 -6.88 -8.35
CA LEU A 211 -19.55 -5.98 -7.67
C LEU A 211 -20.04 -5.70 -6.25
N GLN A 212 -19.13 -5.81 -5.30
CA GLN A 212 -19.27 -5.35 -3.93
C GLN A 212 -18.17 -4.34 -3.63
N ALA A 213 -18.53 -3.16 -3.10
CA ALA A 213 -17.60 -2.11 -2.73
C ALA A 213 -17.87 -1.59 -1.32
N GLU A 214 -16.85 -1.53 -0.51
CA GLU A 214 -16.89 -0.99 0.85
C GLU A 214 -15.87 0.13 0.97
N SER A 215 -16.29 1.32 1.48
CA SER A 215 -15.42 2.45 1.76
C SER A 215 -15.73 3.02 3.15
N GLY A 216 -14.72 3.10 4.03
CA GLY A 216 -14.90 3.65 5.37
C GLY A 216 -15.05 5.17 5.40
N GLY A 217 -14.45 5.89 4.46
CA GLY A 217 -14.49 7.37 4.51
C GLY A 217 -14.41 8.07 3.17
N GLY A 218 -13.95 7.38 2.12
CA GLY A 218 -13.75 7.95 0.80
C GLY A 218 -14.97 7.86 -0.11
N ASP A 219 -14.92 8.61 -1.20
CA ASP A 219 -15.95 8.55 -2.24
C ASP A 219 -15.85 7.27 -3.07
N VAL A 220 -17.00 6.77 -3.52
CA VAL A 220 -17.09 5.61 -4.42
C VAL A 220 -17.63 6.06 -5.77
N SER A 221 -16.85 5.93 -6.83
CA SER A 221 -17.23 6.26 -8.21
C SER A 221 -17.07 5.05 -9.11
N LEU A 222 -18.18 4.55 -9.66
CA LEU A 222 -18.21 3.36 -10.50
C LEU A 222 -18.85 3.66 -11.85
N VAL A 223 -18.19 3.29 -12.95
CA VAL A 223 -18.71 3.45 -14.30
C VAL A 223 -18.77 2.09 -15.00
N PHE A 224 -19.97 1.66 -15.32
CA PHE A 224 -20.24 0.38 -16.00
C PHE A 224 -20.45 0.59 -17.50
N THR A 225 -19.87 -0.29 -18.29
CA THR A 225 -20.11 -0.40 -19.75
C THR A 225 -21.02 -1.55 -20.12
N LYS A 226 -21.28 -2.46 -19.18
CA LYS A 226 -22.34 -3.48 -19.25
C LYS A 226 -23.17 -3.47 -17.98
N PRO A 227 -24.48 -3.75 -18.06
CA PRO A 227 -25.34 -3.82 -16.89
C PRO A 227 -24.82 -4.84 -15.86
N PRO A 228 -24.63 -4.46 -14.59
CA PRO A 228 -24.35 -5.42 -13.53
C PRO A 228 -25.63 -6.17 -13.14
N GLY A 229 -25.52 -7.46 -12.82
CA GLY A 229 -26.62 -8.23 -12.23
C GLY A 229 -26.76 -8.03 -10.72
N TYR A 230 -25.61 -7.73 -10.06
CA TYR A 230 -25.58 -7.46 -8.62
C TYR A 230 -24.57 -6.35 -8.31
N LEU A 231 -25.04 -5.31 -7.63
CA LEU A 231 -24.21 -4.21 -7.15
C LEU A 231 -24.57 -3.92 -5.70
N ASP A 232 -23.58 -3.97 -4.82
CA ASP A 232 -23.69 -3.70 -3.40
C ASP A 232 -22.59 -2.74 -2.97
N ILE A 233 -22.97 -1.55 -2.49
CA ILE A 233 -22.04 -0.50 -2.12
C ILE A 233 -22.37 -0.01 -0.71
N THR A 234 -21.35 0.04 0.15
CA THR A 234 -21.41 0.64 1.48
C THR A 234 -20.33 1.71 1.58
N SER A 235 -20.70 2.94 1.92
CA SER A 235 -19.77 4.02 2.23
C SER A 235 -20.15 4.66 3.58
N ASP A 236 -19.22 4.66 4.54
CA ASP A 236 -19.51 5.22 5.87
C ASP A 236 -19.54 6.76 5.87
N GLY A 237 -18.86 7.44 4.92
CA GLY A 237 -18.78 8.89 4.95
C GLY A 237 -18.76 9.62 3.61
N GLY A 238 -18.39 8.94 2.53
CA GLY A 238 -18.21 9.54 1.20
C GLY A 238 -19.45 9.50 0.33
N ASN A 239 -19.38 10.22 -0.80
CA ASN A 239 -20.42 10.19 -1.82
C ASN A 239 -20.32 8.90 -2.66
N VAL A 240 -21.46 8.42 -3.12
CA VAL A 240 -21.51 7.27 -4.02
C VAL A 240 -22.06 7.72 -5.37
N ASN A 241 -21.27 7.57 -6.42
CA ASN A 241 -21.65 7.88 -7.79
C ASN A 241 -21.57 6.63 -8.66
N VAL A 242 -22.70 6.21 -9.23
CA VAL A 242 -22.79 5.05 -10.11
C VAL A 242 -23.32 5.48 -11.46
N VAL A 243 -22.55 5.20 -12.52
CA VAL A 243 -22.96 5.41 -13.90
C VAL A 243 -23.18 4.06 -14.56
N LEU A 244 -24.42 3.78 -14.98
CA LEU A 244 -24.80 2.55 -15.63
C LEU A 244 -24.92 2.76 -17.16
N PRO A 245 -24.70 1.73 -17.97
CA PRO A 245 -24.89 1.88 -19.42
C PRO A 245 -26.34 2.16 -19.75
N HIS A 246 -26.58 3.05 -20.71
CA HIS A 246 -27.93 3.31 -21.24
C HIS A 246 -28.52 2.07 -21.86
N GLY A 247 -29.78 1.72 -21.52
CA GLY A 247 -30.42 0.55 -22.06
C GLY A 247 -31.78 0.23 -21.44
N ALA A 248 -32.33 -0.90 -21.83
CA ALA A 248 -33.64 -1.37 -21.36
C ALA A 248 -33.58 -2.21 -20.07
N THR A 249 -32.40 -2.32 -19.44
CA THR A 249 -32.23 -3.09 -18.19
C THR A 249 -32.95 -2.38 -17.06
N THR A 250 -33.79 -3.12 -16.33
CA THR A 250 -34.47 -2.62 -15.14
C THR A 250 -33.82 -3.22 -13.89
N TYR A 251 -33.72 -2.42 -12.82
CA TYR A 251 -33.11 -2.82 -11.58
C TYR A 251 -34.06 -2.75 -10.40
N ARG A 252 -33.88 -3.62 -9.44
CA ARG A 252 -34.44 -3.46 -8.11
C ARG A 252 -33.44 -2.63 -7.28
N VAL A 253 -33.75 -1.35 -7.08
CA VAL A 253 -32.86 -0.39 -6.40
C VAL A 253 -33.31 -0.20 -4.96
N ALA A 254 -32.38 -0.33 -4.02
CA ALA A 254 -32.53 0.02 -2.62
C ALA A 254 -31.40 0.99 -2.24
N THR A 255 -31.75 2.17 -1.76
CA THR A 255 -30.77 3.19 -1.31
C THR A 255 -31.11 3.62 0.11
N THR A 256 -30.08 3.68 0.95
CA THR A 256 -30.20 4.10 2.36
C THR A 256 -29.16 5.19 2.64
N PRO A 257 -29.52 6.47 2.41
CA PRO A 257 -28.65 7.58 2.83
C PRO A 257 -28.89 7.89 4.32
N ASP A 258 -27.82 8.03 5.10
CA ASP A 258 -27.87 8.53 6.47
C ASP A 258 -27.32 9.97 6.51
N GLY A 259 -28.12 10.94 6.06
CA GLY A 259 -27.80 12.36 6.05
C GLY A 259 -27.57 12.99 4.66
N GLY A 260 -27.40 12.20 3.61
CA GLY A 260 -27.25 12.69 2.24
C GLY A 260 -28.54 12.67 1.41
N ASN A 261 -28.44 13.11 0.16
CA ASN A 261 -29.52 13.08 -0.81
C ASN A 261 -29.36 11.95 -1.81
N VAL A 262 -30.48 11.41 -2.30
CA VAL A 262 -30.48 10.48 -3.43
C VAL A 262 -30.89 11.23 -4.69
N SER A 263 -30.09 11.14 -5.71
CA SER A 263 -30.30 11.79 -7.00
C SER A 263 -30.11 10.85 -8.18
N GLY A 264 -30.57 11.28 -9.36
CA GLY A 264 -30.48 10.51 -10.59
C GLY A 264 -31.72 9.65 -10.81
N GLY A 265 -31.59 8.71 -11.73
CA GLY A 265 -32.66 7.78 -12.05
C GLY A 265 -32.22 6.78 -13.11
N VAL A 266 -32.56 5.53 -12.89
CA VAL A 266 -32.44 4.41 -13.82
C VAL A 266 -33.77 3.67 -13.90
N PRO A 267 -34.04 2.92 -14.93
CA PRO A 267 -35.29 2.11 -15.00
C PRO A 267 -35.38 1.14 -13.83
N THR A 268 -36.45 1.22 -13.05
CA THR A 268 -36.63 0.37 -11.86
C THR A 268 -37.86 -0.52 -11.95
N SER A 269 -37.75 -1.71 -11.37
CA SER A 269 -38.89 -2.63 -11.19
C SER A 269 -38.67 -3.47 -9.92
N SER A 270 -39.73 -3.64 -9.12
CA SER A 270 -39.68 -4.52 -7.94
C SER A 270 -39.55 -6.01 -8.30
N SER A 271 -39.86 -6.38 -9.54
CA SER A 271 -39.73 -7.74 -10.07
C SER A 271 -38.41 -7.98 -10.83
N ALA A 272 -37.53 -6.97 -10.90
CA ALA A 272 -36.25 -7.12 -11.57
C ALA A 272 -35.36 -8.15 -10.84
N SER A 273 -34.65 -8.97 -11.63
CA SER A 273 -33.62 -9.90 -11.13
C SER A 273 -32.37 -9.18 -10.70
N ASP A 274 -32.01 -8.10 -11.43
CA ASP A 274 -30.79 -7.34 -11.22
C ASP A 274 -31.00 -6.37 -10.06
N THR A 275 -30.02 -6.36 -9.13
CA THR A 275 -30.18 -5.63 -7.88
C THR A 275 -29.06 -4.62 -7.67
N ILE A 276 -29.45 -3.46 -7.16
CA ILE A 276 -28.53 -2.40 -6.74
C ILE A 276 -28.89 -2.03 -5.31
N THR A 277 -27.96 -2.24 -4.40
CA THR A 277 -28.07 -1.81 -3.00
C THR A 277 -26.97 -0.81 -2.72
N ILE A 278 -27.32 0.36 -2.19
CA ILE A 278 -26.34 1.39 -1.83
C ILE A 278 -26.69 1.97 -0.48
N GLU A 279 -25.73 1.90 0.45
CA GLU A 279 -25.80 2.50 1.76
C GLU A 279 -24.72 3.58 1.88
N SER A 280 -25.09 4.79 2.35
CA SER A 280 -24.16 5.88 2.60
C SER A 280 -24.42 6.48 3.98
N GLY A 281 -23.38 6.50 4.83
CA GLY A 281 -23.44 7.01 6.19
C GLY A 281 -23.47 8.55 6.29
N GLY A 282 -23.12 9.28 5.23
CA GLY A 282 -23.09 10.74 5.30
C GLY A 282 -23.08 11.48 3.96
N GLY A 283 -22.77 10.79 2.88
CA GLY A 283 -22.64 11.39 1.55
C GLY A 283 -23.88 11.24 0.67
N ASP A 284 -23.88 11.96 -0.43
CA ASP A 284 -24.93 11.89 -1.45
C ASP A 284 -24.80 10.61 -2.29
N ILE A 285 -25.93 10.05 -2.70
CA ILE A 285 -26.01 8.90 -3.63
C ILE A 285 -26.52 9.41 -4.99
N SER A 286 -25.76 9.14 -6.04
CA SER A 286 -26.10 9.43 -7.42
C SER A 286 -26.08 8.17 -8.26
N ILE A 287 -27.20 7.84 -8.93
CA ILE A 287 -27.28 6.70 -9.86
C ILE A 287 -27.81 7.24 -11.18
N THR A 288 -26.99 7.19 -12.24
CA THR A 288 -27.33 7.76 -13.55
C THR A 288 -27.05 6.77 -14.67
N GLU A 289 -27.67 6.99 -15.84
CA GLU A 289 -27.29 6.32 -17.07
C GLU A 289 -26.25 7.16 -17.83
N ALA A 290 -25.34 6.47 -18.51
CA ALA A 290 -24.40 7.10 -19.43
C ALA A 290 -25.17 7.80 -20.58
N SER A 291 -24.72 9.01 -20.95
CA SER A 291 -25.32 9.81 -22.03
C SER A 291 -24.91 9.33 -23.42
#